data_69c64915742bc4ee60174f7d23cd46ef
#
_entry.id   69c64915742bc4ee60174f7d23cd46ef
#
_cell.length_a   1.000
_cell.length_b   1.000
_cell.length_c   1.000
_cell.angle_alpha   90.00
_cell.angle_beta   90.00
_cell.angle_gamma   90.00
#
_symmetry.space_group_name_H-M   'P 1'
#
loop_
_entity.id
_entity.type
_entity.pdbx_description
1 polymer ?
#
loop_
_entity_poly.entity_id
_entity_poly.type
_entity_poly.pdbx_seq_one_letter_code
_entity_poly.pdbx_strand_id
1 'polypeptide(L)'
;MKVIKLNKNQLSELIKEDNLLEFNREIQPRHVLKMTNSIQKCGVLRLPVIGDISSFDKRKMTIIDGQHLISAVAKDPKTTGPIDCILKKYKNKREVISDIAILNNTQKTWNDEDYLYAWYKFGKDNLEYYLNYSELYNTYQNFEGIPCSFMVDLFALSKDDFKEGELEFRDKDFSMKILQICFKLKEEFNKPAHTLHGLRMWSQNRHFVEKRKIDYTKLESRLIDTLRNTNVNKFNGRDDFREFVERVYTKL
;
A
#
# COMPACT_ATOMS: atom_id res chain seq x y z
N MET A 1 -1.65 26.74 8.07
CA MET A 1 -0.83 26.06 9.09
C MET A 1 -0.46 27.06 10.18
N LYS A 2 -0.42 26.64 11.43
CA LYS A 2 0.08 27.45 12.56
C LYS A 2 0.92 26.59 13.49
N VAL A 3 1.86 27.18 14.23
CA VAL A 3 2.60 26.50 15.28
C VAL A 3 1.79 26.60 16.59
N ILE A 4 1.65 25.48 17.27
CA ILE A 4 1.01 25.39 18.59
C ILE A 4 1.96 24.70 19.57
N LYS A 5 1.78 24.96 20.85
CA LYS A 5 2.51 24.27 21.92
C LYS A 5 1.60 23.24 22.58
N LEU A 6 2.05 22.00 22.65
CA LEU A 6 1.35 20.93 23.34
C LEU A 6 2.16 20.44 24.53
N ASN A 7 1.50 20.37 25.69
CA ASN A 7 2.09 19.81 26.89
C ASN A 7 2.03 18.27 26.87
N LYS A 8 2.71 17.65 27.83
CA LYS A 8 2.84 16.19 27.92
C LYS A 8 1.50 15.46 28.03
N ASN A 9 0.53 16.02 28.74
CA ASN A 9 -0.80 15.41 28.87
C ASN A 9 -1.55 15.43 27.54
N GLN A 10 -1.48 16.54 26.81
CA GLN A 10 -2.08 16.66 25.47
C GLN A 10 -1.42 15.71 24.47
N LEU A 11 -0.09 15.55 24.52
CA LEU A 11 0.62 14.59 23.70
C LEU A 11 0.27 13.14 24.04
N SER A 12 0.13 12.83 25.34
CA SER A 12 -0.29 11.51 25.81
C SER A 12 -1.71 11.16 25.34
N GLU A 13 -2.59 12.15 25.26
CA GLU A 13 -3.95 11.96 24.75
C GLU A 13 -3.92 11.62 23.24
N LEU A 14 -3.10 12.33 22.45
CA LEU A 14 -3.00 12.11 21.01
C LEU A 14 -2.48 10.72 20.63
N ILE A 15 -1.70 10.05 21.48
CA ILE A 15 -1.16 8.71 21.22
C ILE A 15 -2.07 7.57 21.71
N LYS A 16 -3.22 7.86 22.32
CA LYS A 16 -4.19 6.82 22.63
C LYS A 16 -4.73 6.20 21.35
N GLU A 17 -5.01 4.90 21.40
CA GLU A 17 -5.47 4.13 20.24
C GLU A 17 -6.69 4.75 19.57
N ASP A 18 -7.65 5.23 20.35
CA ASP A 18 -8.87 5.89 19.86
C ASP A 18 -8.62 7.23 19.14
N ASN A 19 -7.47 7.86 19.34
CA ASN A 19 -7.11 9.14 18.73
C ASN A 19 -6.15 8.99 17.54
N LEU A 20 -5.55 7.81 17.36
CA LEU A 20 -4.77 7.51 16.18
C LEU A 20 -5.68 7.18 15.01
N LEU A 21 -5.24 7.56 13.82
CA LEU A 21 -5.90 7.12 12.61
C LEU A 21 -5.54 5.65 12.35
N GLU A 22 -6.50 4.85 11.95
CA GLU A 22 -6.33 3.40 11.70
C GLU A 22 -5.24 3.08 10.67
N PHE A 23 -4.89 4.03 9.81
CA PHE A 23 -3.83 3.90 8.79
C PHE A 23 -2.48 4.49 9.22
N ASN A 24 -2.40 5.07 10.39
CA ASN A 24 -1.10 5.39 10.97
C ASN A 24 -0.35 4.09 11.24
N ARG A 25 0.94 4.07 10.91
CA ARG A 25 1.77 2.91 11.18
C ARG A 25 1.76 2.60 12.67
N GLU A 26 1.88 1.34 13.01
CA GLU A 26 2.01 0.91 14.40
C GLU A 26 3.20 1.59 15.08
N ILE A 27 3.00 2.04 16.32
CA ILE A 27 4.04 2.67 17.13
C ILE A 27 5.04 1.59 17.60
N GLN A 28 6.20 1.54 16.97
CA GLN A 28 7.23 0.54 17.27
C GLN A 28 8.05 0.95 18.51
N PRO A 29 8.07 0.14 19.59
CA PRO A 29 8.78 0.46 20.83
C PRO A 29 10.27 0.74 20.62
N ARG A 30 10.92 -0.01 19.70
CA ARG A 30 12.34 0.18 19.35
C ARG A 30 12.61 1.55 18.73
N HIS A 31 11.70 2.05 17.90
CA HIS A 31 11.83 3.39 17.31
C HIS A 31 11.58 4.48 18.34
N VAL A 32 10.61 4.28 19.24
CA VAL A 32 10.35 5.21 20.36
C VAL A 32 11.60 5.34 21.23
N LEU A 33 12.25 4.23 21.60
CA LEU A 33 13.47 4.24 22.41
C LEU A 33 14.63 4.99 21.72
N LYS A 34 14.84 4.74 20.43
CA LYS A 34 15.86 5.48 19.64
C LYS A 34 15.55 6.98 19.62
N MET A 35 14.29 7.34 19.45
CA MET A 35 13.86 8.74 19.43
C MET A 35 14.04 9.40 20.80
N THR A 36 13.69 8.72 21.90
CA THR A 36 13.92 9.20 23.27
C THR A 36 15.40 9.51 23.50
N ASN A 37 16.30 8.60 23.13
CA ASN A 37 17.74 8.81 23.25
C ASN A 37 18.24 10.00 22.43
N SER A 38 17.69 10.19 21.22
CA SER A 38 18.00 11.35 20.39
C SER A 38 17.53 12.66 21.00
N ILE A 39 16.29 12.70 21.51
CA ILE A 39 15.70 13.87 22.15
C ILE A 39 16.51 14.29 23.40
N GLN A 40 16.94 13.32 24.21
CA GLN A 40 17.75 13.58 25.40
C GLN A 40 19.11 14.17 25.07
N LYS A 41 19.68 13.88 23.89
CA LYS A 41 20.97 14.40 23.45
C LYS A 41 20.89 15.75 22.74
N CYS A 42 19.90 15.91 21.87
CA CYS A 42 19.86 17.02 20.90
C CYS A 42 18.58 17.87 21.01
N GLY A 43 17.65 17.52 21.91
CA GLY A 43 16.33 18.12 21.92
C GLY A 43 15.43 17.67 20.76
N VAL A 44 14.27 18.28 20.64
CA VAL A 44 13.32 18.03 19.53
C VAL A 44 13.74 18.85 18.32
N LEU A 45 14.33 18.20 17.33
CA LEU A 45 14.87 18.85 16.13
C LEU A 45 13.84 19.00 15.00
N ARG A 46 12.71 18.29 15.06
CA ARG A 46 11.65 18.30 14.04
C ARG A 46 10.30 18.53 14.69
N LEU A 47 9.49 19.40 14.11
CA LEU A 47 8.15 19.65 14.60
C LEU A 47 7.20 18.53 14.09
N PRO A 48 6.47 17.83 14.98
CA PRO A 48 5.43 16.92 14.57
C PRO A 48 4.25 17.68 13.95
N VAL A 49 3.52 17.02 13.07
CA VAL A 49 2.35 17.59 12.40
C VAL A 49 1.08 17.00 12.99
N ILE A 50 0.22 17.89 13.48
CA ILE A 50 -1.08 17.57 14.04
C ILE A 50 -2.17 18.05 13.07
N GLY A 51 -3.13 17.19 12.78
CA GLY A 51 -4.29 17.50 11.97
C GLY A 51 -5.48 17.94 12.83
N ASP A 52 -6.05 19.10 12.54
CA ASP A 52 -7.41 19.44 12.99
C ASP A 52 -8.39 18.84 12.00
N ILE A 53 -9.09 17.79 12.43
CA ILE A 53 -10.07 17.01 11.66
C ILE A 53 -11.50 17.20 12.17
N SER A 54 -11.73 18.20 13.01
CA SER A 54 -13.01 18.46 13.68
C SER A 54 -14.18 18.71 12.73
N SER A 55 -13.90 19.04 11.46
CA SER A 55 -14.92 19.26 10.43
C SER A 55 -15.62 17.99 9.94
N PHE A 56 -15.00 16.81 10.13
CA PHE A 56 -15.50 15.54 9.60
C PHE A 56 -15.27 14.33 10.51
N ASP A 57 -14.57 14.47 11.64
CA ASP A 57 -14.26 13.37 12.55
C ASP A 57 -14.45 13.80 14.03
N LYS A 58 -15.01 12.92 14.84
CA LYS A 58 -15.28 13.15 16.27
C LYS A 58 -14.02 13.31 17.11
N ARG A 59 -12.89 12.79 16.65
CA ARG A 59 -11.58 12.89 17.34
C ARG A 59 -11.03 14.31 17.41
N LYS A 60 -11.52 15.23 16.61
CA LYS A 60 -11.11 16.63 16.53
C LYS A 60 -9.66 16.85 16.10
N MET A 61 -8.69 16.19 16.75
CA MET A 61 -7.27 16.27 16.42
C MET A 61 -6.66 14.87 16.32
N THR A 62 -5.68 14.71 15.43
CA THR A 62 -4.95 13.46 15.22
C THR A 62 -3.51 13.73 14.81
N ILE A 63 -2.65 12.72 14.92
CA ILE A 63 -1.25 12.83 14.46
C ILE A 63 -1.18 12.54 12.97
N ILE A 64 -0.64 13.47 12.22
CA ILE A 64 -0.37 13.32 10.77
C ILE A 64 1.05 12.80 10.54
N ASP A 65 2.03 13.37 11.26
CA ASP A 65 3.42 12.93 11.24
C ASP A 65 4.08 13.09 12.62
N GLY A 66 5.09 12.25 12.89
CA GLY A 66 5.86 12.33 14.12
C GLY A 66 5.31 11.51 15.28
N GLN A 67 4.49 10.49 15.05
CA GLN A 67 3.90 9.65 16.09
C GLN A 67 4.94 9.02 17.04
N HIS A 68 6.09 8.55 16.53
CA HIS A 68 7.17 8.02 17.37
C HIS A 68 7.84 9.11 18.21
N LEU A 69 7.98 10.32 17.66
CA LEU A 69 8.50 11.49 18.36
C LEU A 69 7.56 11.90 19.51
N ILE A 70 6.27 12.03 19.22
CA ILE A 70 5.25 12.35 20.21
C ILE A 70 5.20 11.27 21.31
N SER A 71 5.26 9.98 20.93
CA SER A 71 5.31 8.87 21.88
C SER A 71 6.57 8.92 22.75
N ALA A 72 7.72 9.28 22.19
CA ALA A 72 8.96 9.41 22.95
C ALA A 72 8.87 10.55 23.97
N VAL A 73 8.39 11.73 23.56
CA VAL A 73 8.21 12.89 24.46
C VAL A 73 7.18 12.59 25.54
N ALA A 74 6.05 12.00 25.18
CA ALA A 74 4.98 11.69 26.14
C ALA A 74 5.43 10.70 27.23
N LYS A 75 6.28 9.74 26.89
CA LYS A 75 6.76 8.68 27.80
C LYS A 75 8.06 9.03 28.53
N ASP A 76 8.85 9.98 28.02
CA ASP A 76 10.13 10.33 28.64
C ASP A 76 9.95 11.16 29.92
N PRO A 77 10.34 10.67 31.12
CA PRO A 77 10.21 11.43 32.35
C PRO A 77 11.09 12.69 32.43
N LYS A 78 12.14 12.76 31.62
CA LYS A 78 13.09 13.87 31.59
C LYS A 78 12.61 15.05 30.76
N THR A 79 11.73 14.80 29.80
CA THR A 79 11.14 15.88 29.00
C THR A 79 9.95 16.48 29.76
N THR A 80 10.11 17.72 30.28
CA THR A 80 9.13 18.38 31.16
C THR A 80 8.38 19.53 30.49
N GLY A 81 8.91 20.10 29.42
CA GLY A 81 8.32 21.26 28.73
C GLY A 81 7.34 20.88 27.61
N PRO A 82 6.50 21.84 27.19
CA PRO A 82 5.70 21.68 25.99
C PRO A 82 6.60 21.65 24.76
N ILE A 83 6.16 20.94 23.71
CA ILE A 83 6.83 20.96 22.42
C ILE A 83 6.02 21.74 21.38
N ASP A 84 6.73 22.35 20.45
CA ASP A 84 6.12 23.00 19.31
C ASP A 84 5.65 21.93 18.31
N CYS A 85 4.44 22.11 17.79
CA CYS A 85 3.81 21.25 16.78
C CYS A 85 3.24 22.12 15.66
N ILE A 86 3.25 21.62 14.44
CA ILE A 86 2.53 22.24 13.34
C ILE A 86 1.08 21.77 13.37
N LEU A 87 0.12 22.69 13.47
CA LEU A 87 -1.30 22.40 13.33
C LEU A 87 -1.75 22.77 11.93
N LYS A 88 -2.30 21.77 11.20
CA LYS A 88 -2.94 21.93 9.90
C LYS A 88 -4.41 21.55 9.99
N LYS A 89 -5.29 22.40 9.48
CA LYS A 89 -6.72 22.11 9.38
C LYS A 89 -7.01 21.39 8.07
N TYR A 90 -7.81 20.32 8.16
CA TYR A 90 -8.24 19.49 7.05
C TYR A 90 -9.74 19.61 6.82
N LYS A 91 -10.15 19.60 5.56
CA LYS A 91 -11.56 19.68 5.16
C LYS A 91 -12.21 18.32 5.04
N ASN A 92 -11.42 17.30 4.70
CA ASN A 92 -11.88 15.94 4.46
C ASN A 92 -10.76 14.90 4.68
N LYS A 93 -11.11 13.64 4.68
CA LYS A 93 -10.18 12.52 4.89
C LYS A 93 -9.15 12.38 3.76
N ARG A 94 -9.51 12.70 2.51
CA ARG A 94 -8.61 12.62 1.35
C ARG A 94 -7.39 13.52 1.53
N GLU A 95 -7.58 14.75 1.98
CA GLU A 95 -6.47 15.66 2.28
C GLU A 95 -5.52 15.10 3.36
N VAL A 96 -6.09 14.43 4.38
CA VAL A 96 -5.31 13.80 5.46
C VAL A 96 -4.44 12.66 4.89
N ILE A 97 -5.03 11.77 4.11
CA ILE A 97 -4.32 10.62 3.53
C ILE A 97 -3.20 11.10 2.59
N SER A 98 -3.49 12.07 1.73
CA SER A 98 -2.51 12.66 0.82
C SER A 98 -1.30 13.24 1.57
N ASP A 99 -1.54 14.01 2.63
CA ASP A 99 -0.46 14.59 3.42
C ASP A 99 0.35 13.54 4.17
N ILE A 100 -0.30 12.53 4.75
CA ILE A 100 0.41 11.43 5.42
C ILE A 100 1.30 10.69 4.41
N ALA A 101 0.80 10.41 3.20
CA ALA A 101 1.58 9.78 2.15
C ALA A 101 2.81 10.63 1.76
N ILE A 102 2.62 11.94 1.55
CA ILE A 102 3.71 12.87 1.19
C ILE A 102 4.74 12.96 2.31
N LEU A 103 4.32 13.13 3.57
CA LEU A 103 5.23 13.29 4.71
C LEU A 103 5.99 11.99 5.03
N ASN A 104 5.37 10.83 4.82
CA ASN A 104 6.03 9.54 4.99
C ASN A 104 7.03 9.23 3.87
N ASN A 105 6.88 9.81 2.68
CA ASN A 105 7.83 9.63 1.57
C ASN A 105 9.24 10.12 1.87
N THR A 106 9.43 10.98 2.87
CA THR A 106 10.76 11.44 3.29
C THR A 106 11.53 10.43 4.16
N GLN A 107 10.85 9.41 4.73
CA GLN A 107 11.46 8.42 5.64
C GLN A 107 11.33 6.99 5.12
N LYS A 108 10.18 6.59 4.66
CA LYS A 108 9.88 5.33 3.99
C LYS A 108 8.70 5.56 3.06
N THR A 109 8.95 5.55 1.76
CA THR A 109 7.92 5.68 0.73
C THR A 109 6.80 4.68 0.97
N TRP A 110 5.55 5.13 0.88
CA TRP A 110 4.40 4.24 0.87
C TRP A 110 4.50 3.27 -0.30
N ASN A 111 4.33 2.01 -0.02
CA ASN A 111 4.18 0.99 -1.04
C ASN A 111 2.70 0.87 -1.46
N ASP A 112 2.44 0.08 -2.49
CA ASP A 112 1.08 -0.07 -3.01
C ASP A 112 0.12 -0.70 -1.98
N GLU A 113 0.61 -1.50 -1.04
CA GLU A 113 -0.17 -2.08 0.05
C GLU A 113 -0.58 -1.01 1.09
N ASP A 114 0.31 -0.07 1.42
CA ASP A 114 0.01 1.06 2.31
C ASP A 114 -1.13 1.92 1.70
N TYR A 115 -1.08 2.20 0.37
CA TYR A 115 -2.13 2.93 -0.33
C TYR A 115 -3.45 2.14 -0.38
N LEU A 116 -3.39 0.85 -0.77
CA LEU A 116 -4.57 -0.01 -0.85
C LEU A 116 -5.31 -0.06 0.49
N TYR A 117 -4.57 -0.29 1.59
CA TYR A 117 -5.12 -0.35 2.92
C TYR A 117 -5.73 0.99 3.36
N ALA A 118 -5.01 2.10 3.13
CA ALA A 118 -5.49 3.42 3.47
C ALA A 118 -6.81 3.75 2.78
N TRP A 119 -6.90 3.58 1.47
CA TRP A 119 -8.11 3.87 0.71
C TRP A 119 -9.25 2.89 1.00
N TYR A 120 -8.96 1.62 1.23
CA TYR A 120 -9.95 0.64 1.71
C TYR A 120 -10.57 1.08 3.05
N LYS A 121 -9.75 1.53 4.00
CA LYS A 121 -10.25 1.97 5.32
C LYS A 121 -10.98 3.30 5.28
N PHE A 122 -10.55 4.23 4.45
CA PHE A 122 -11.01 5.63 4.43
C PHE A 122 -11.87 6.00 3.25
N GLY A 123 -11.86 5.18 2.21
CA GLY A 123 -12.65 5.42 1.00
C GLY A 123 -14.17 5.35 1.18
N LYS A 124 -14.64 4.92 2.37
CA LYS A 124 -16.08 4.78 2.67
C LYS A 124 -16.91 6.04 2.43
N ASP A 125 -16.28 7.22 2.51
CA ASP A 125 -16.96 8.48 2.26
C ASP A 125 -16.98 8.88 0.77
N ASN A 126 -16.15 8.19 -0.07
CA ASN A 126 -16.16 8.33 -1.52
C ASN A 126 -16.71 7.03 -2.14
N LEU A 127 -18.03 6.91 -2.22
CA LEU A 127 -18.73 5.70 -2.66
C LEU A 127 -18.37 5.26 -4.09
N GLU A 128 -17.98 6.20 -4.97
CA GLU A 128 -17.66 5.90 -6.36
C GLU A 128 -16.46 4.94 -6.50
N TYR A 129 -15.38 5.22 -5.75
CA TYR A 129 -14.16 4.41 -5.81
C TYR A 129 -14.03 3.42 -4.65
N TYR A 130 -14.77 3.61 -3.56
CA TYR A 130 -14.68 2.75 -2.37
C TYR A 130 -14.94 1.27 -2.69
N LEU A 131 -15.94 0.97 -3.49
CA LEU A 131 -16.27 -0.41 -3.86
C LEU A 131 -15.11 -1.08 -4.60
N ASN A 132 -14.42 -0.34 -5.47
CA ASN A 132 -13.25 -0.85 -6.19
C ASN A 132 -12.08 -1.14 -5.23
N TYR A 133 -11.79 -0.25 -4.27
CA TYR A 133 -10.77 -0.51 -3.25
C TYR A 133 -11.12 -1.68 -2.34
N SER A 134 -12.37 -1.77 -1.91
CA SER A 134 -12.86 -2.89 -1.09
C SER A 134 -12.71 -4.22 -1.83
N GLU A 135 -13.07 -4.24 -3.11
CA GLU A 135 -12.94 -5.43 -3.93
C GLU A 135 -11.48 -5.82 -4.18
N LEU A 136 -10.62 -4.86 -4.55
CA LEU A 136 -9.20 -5.12 -4.75
C LEU A 136 -8.53 -5.59 -3.45
N TYR A 137 -8.87 -5.00 -2.30
CA TYR A 137 -8.36 -5.41 -0.99
C TYR A 137 -8.77 -6.85 -0.65
N ASN A 138 -10.05 -7.19 -0.81
CA ASN A 138 -10.55 -8.55 -0.57
C ASN A 138 -9.90 -9.55 -1.53
N THR A 139 -9.73 -9.19 -2.79
CA THR A 139 -9.00 -10.01 -3.77
C THR A 139 -7.56 -10.22 -3.31
N TYR A 140 -6.86 -9.17 -2.89
CA TYR A 140 -5.49 -9.27 -2.37
C TYR A 140 -5.38 -10.22 -1.17
N GLN A 141 -6.32 -10.13 -0.22
CA GLN A 141 -6.33 -11.02 0.95
C GLN A 141 -6.59 -12.49 0.58
N ASN A 142 -7.36 -12.77 -0.47
CA ASN A 142 -7.69 -14.13 -0.90
C ASN A 142 -6.57 -14.81 -1.71
N PHE A 143 -5.60 -14.04 -2.23
CA PHE A 143 -4.49 -14.56 -3.04
C PHE A 143 -3.16 -14.41 -2.29
N GLU A 144 -3.02 -15.14 -1.18
CA GLU A 144 -1.86 -15.05 -0.30
C GLU A 144 -0.53 -15.24 -1.04
N GLY A 145 0.39 -14.32 -0.76
CA GLY A 145 1.76 -14.31 -1.31
C GLY A 145 1.86 -13.83 -2.76
N ILE A 146 0.80 -13.29 -3.34
CA ILE A 146 0.88 -12.45 -4.53
C ILE A 146 1.19 -11.02 -4.07
N PRO A 147 2.24 -10.35 -4.57
CA PRO A 147 2.58 -8.99 -4.14
C PRO A 147 1.46 -8.00 -4.46
N CYS A 148 1.16 -7.08 -3.53
CA CYS A 148 0.16 -6.04 -3.76
C CYS A 148 0.46 -5.18 -4.99
N SER A 149 1.74 -4.86 -5.23
CA SER A 149 2.17 -4.12 -6.42
C SER A 149 1.80 -4.84 -7.73
N PHE A 150 1.86 -6.17 -7.73
CA PHE A 150 1.41 -6.96 -8.88
C PHE A 150 -0.10 -6.85 -9.08
N MET A 151 -0.87 -6.91 -7.99
CA MET A 151 -2.34 -6.75 -8.04
C MET A 151 -2.73 -5.38 -8.59
N VAL A 152 -2.14 -4.32 -8.07
CA VAL A 152 -2.38 -2.95 -8.54
C VAL A 152 -2.03 -2.81 -10.02
N ASP A 153 -0.86 -3.28 -10.44
CA ASP A 153 -0.43 -3.25 -11.85
C ASP A 153 -1.36 -4.03 -12.79
N LEU A 154 -1.99 -5.11 -12.29
CA LEU A 154 -2.87 -5.96 -13.07
C LEU A 154 -4.29 -5.38 -13.18
N PHE A 155 -4.82 -4.84 -12.09
CA PHE A 155 -6.21 -4.41 -11.98
C PHE A 155 -6.44 -2.92 -12.24
N ALA A 156 -5.55 -2.05 -11.76
CA ALA A 156 -5.75 -0.61 -11.88
C ALA A 156 -5.55 -0.12 -13.32
N LEU A 157 -6.44 0.76 -13.77
CA LEU A 157 -6.33 1.44 -15.06
C LEU A 157 -5.11 2.38 -15.05
N SER A 158 -4.96 3.14 -13.97
CA SER A 158 -3.85 4.05 -13.71
C SER A 158 -3.31 3.82 -12.30
N LYS A 159 -1.99 3.73 -12.16
CA LYS A 159 -1.34 3.59 -10.85
C LYS A 159 -1.31 4.90 -10.08
N ASP A 160 -1.27 6.02 -10.78
CA ASP A 160 -1.28 7.34 -10.15
C ASP A 160 -2.68 7.64 -9.58
N ASP A 161 -3.74 7.39 -10.34
CA ASP A 161 -5.12 7.55 -9.87
C ASP A 161 -5.42 6.60 -8.69
N PHE A 162 -4.90 5.35 -8.74
CA PHE A 162 -4.95 4.44 -7.60
C PHE A 162 -4.34 5.07 -6.34
N LYS A 163 -3.18 5.73 -6.43
CA LYS A 163 -2.55 6.37 -5.28
C LYS A 163 -3.30 7.61 -4.80
N GLU A 164 -4.01 8.28 -5.69
CA GLU A 164 -4.82 9.47 -5.40
C GLU A 164 -6.22 9.16 -4.85
N GLY A 165 -6.59 7.88 -4.75
CA GLY A 165 -7.89 7.46 -4.23
C GLY A 165 -8.97 7.35 -5.30
N GLU A 166 -8.58 7.22 -6.57
CA GLU A 166 -9.46 7.18 -7.74
C GLU A 166 -9.26 5.86 -8.51
N LEU A 167 -9.41 4.72 -7.82
CA LEU A 167 -9.21 3.41 -8.43
C LEU A 167 -10.32 3.07 -9.42
N GLU A 168 -9.95 2.98 -10.69
CA GLU A 168 -10.74 2.36 -11.74
C GLU A 168 -10.11 1.04 -12.19
N PHE A 169 -10.94 0.02 -12.45
CA PHE A 169 -10.46 -1.25 -12.98
C PHE A 169 -10.29 -1.18 -14.51
N ARG A 170 -9.19 -1.76 -14.98
CA ARG A 170 -8.90 -1.87 -16.41
C ARG A 170 -9.87 -2.84 -17.11
N ASP A 171 -9.74 -4.11 -16.81
CA ASP A 171 -10.61 -5.21 -17.26
C ASP A 171 -10.57 -6.28 -16.17
N LYS A 172 -11.58 -6.25 -15.33
CA LYS A 172 -11.63 -7.07 -14.14
C LYS A 172 -11.66 -8.56 -14.42
N ASP A 173 -12.48 -9.00 -15.39
CA ASP A 173 -12.61 -10.42 -15.72
C ASP A 173 -11.31 -10.98 -16.30
N PHE A 174 -10.67 -10.19 -17.16
CA PHE A 174 -9.37 -10.52 -17.70
C PHE A 174 -8.31 -10.59 -16.58
N SER A 175 -8.25 -9.58 -15.71
CA SER A 175 -7.30 -9.52 -14.61
C SER A 175 -7.47 -10.69 -13.65
N MET A 176 -8.71 -11.08 -13.33
CA MET A 176 -8.99 -12.26 -12.50
C MET A 176 -8.50 -13.56 -13.13
N LYS A 177 -8.69 -13.78 -14.43
CA LYS A 177 -8.17 -14.97 -15.12
C LYS A 177 -6.65 -15.06 -15.05
N ILE A 178 -5.96 -13.95 -15.31
CA ILE A 178 -4.49 -13.88 -15.21
C ILE A 178 -4.03 -14.12 -13.77
N LEU A 179 -4.70 -13.51 -12.79
CA LEU A 179 -4.39 -13.70 -11.38
C LEU A 179 -4.51 -15.17 -10.95
N GLN A 180 -5.58 -15.86 -11.38
CA GLN A 180 -5.78 -17.27 -11.10
C GLN A 180 -4.66 -18.16 -11.67
N ILE A 181 -4.23 -17.90 -12.91
CA ILE A 181 -3.08 -18.59 -13.51
C ILE A 181 -1.80 -18.30 -12.69
N CYS A 182 -1.55 -17.04 -12.33
CA CYS A 182 -0.39 -16.65 -11.53
C CYS A 182 -0.38 -17.36 -10.17
N PHE A 183 -1.53 -17.42 -9.52
CA PHE A 183 -1.67 -18.07 -8.21
C PHE A 183 -1.38 -19.58 -8.31
N LYS A 184 -1.95 -20.27 -9.28
CA LYS A 184 -1.65 -21.68 -9.53
C LYS A 184 -0.19 -21.95 -9.85
N LEU A 185 0.43 -21.11 -10.68
CA LEU A 185 1.86 -21.22 -10.98
C LEU A 185 2.71 -21.01 -9.72
N LYS A 186 2.30 -20.11 -8.82
CA LYS A 186 2.96 -19.90 -7.55
C LYS A 186 2.82 -21.12 -6.64
N GLU A 187 1.63 -21.65 -6.47
CA GLU A 187 1.38 -22.85 -5.64
C GLU A 187 2.15 -24.06 -6.15
N GLU A 188 2.11 -24.33 -7.46
CA GLU A 188 2.75 -25.48 -8.06
C GLU A 188 4.28 -25.42 -8.05
N PHE A 189 4.85 -24.23 -8.29
CA PHE A 189 6.29 -24.11 -8.56
C PHE A 189 7.03 -23.21 -7.56
N ASN A 190 6.34 -22.61 -6.59
CA ASN A 190 6.91 -21.63 -5.65
C ASN A 190 7.76 -20.55 -6.35
N LYS A 191 7.20 -19.91 -7.40
CA LYS A 191 7.93 -19.05 -8.31
C LYS A 191 8.23 -17.67 -7.77
N PRO A 192 9.41 -17.11 -8.11
CA PRO A 192 9.74 -15.74 -7.77
C PRO A 192 8.84 -14.74 -8.52
N ALA A 193 8.70 -13.53 -7.95
CA ALA A 193 7.81 -12.47 -8.44
C ALA A 193 8.03 -12.10 -9.92
N HIS A 194 9.26 -12.19 -10.45
CA HIS A 194 9.54 -11.88 -11.86
C HIS A 194 8.79 -12.79 -12.86
N THR A 195 8.52 -14.05 -12.46
CA THR A 195 7.73 -15.00 -13.27
C THR A 195 6.30 -14.51 -13.43
N LEU A 196 5.71 -14.03 -12.33
CA LEU A 196 4.35 -13.46 -12.32
C LEU A 196 4.28 -12.19 -13.17
N HIS A 197 5.25 -11.29 -13.01
CA HIS A 197 5.33 -10.07 -13.81
C HIS A 197 5.53 -10.34 -15.31
N GLY A 198 6.27 -11.37 -15.67
CA GLY A 198 6.42 -11.80 -17.07
C GLY A 198 5.10 -12.24 -17.69
N LEU A 199 4.31 -13.06 -16.97
CA LEU A 199 2.98 -13.46 -17.43
C LEU A 199 2.03 -12.26 -17.56
N ARG A 200 2.04 -11.34 -16.58
CA ARG A 200 1.27 -10.10 -16.66
C ARG A 200 1.64 -9.27 -17.90
N MET A 201 2.92 -9.03 -18.13
CA MET A 201 3.38 -8.26 -19.30
C MET A 201 2.96 -8.90 -20.61
N TRP A 202 3.10 -10.24 -20.72
CA TRP A 202 2.63 -10.97 -21.89
C TRP A 202 1.13 -10.78 -22.10
N SER A 203 0.35 -10.98 -21.05
CA SER A 203 -1.11 -10.89 -21.10
C SER A 203 -1.60 -9.49 -21.50
N GLN A 204 -1.00 -8.45 -20.94
CA GLN A 204 -1.34 -7.06 -21.28
C GLN A 204 -1.06 -6.74 -22.74
N ASN A 205 0.08 -7.18 -23.28
CA ASN A 205 0.41 -6.98 -24.68
C ASN A 205 -0.58 -7.71 -25.62
N ARG A 206 -0.96 -8.95 -25.27
CA ARG A 206 -1.90 -9.75 -26.06
C ARG A 206 -3.36 -9.29 -25.92
N HIS A 207 -3.74 -8.75 -24.77
CA HIS A 207 -5.08 -8.28 -24.52
C HIS A 207 -5.55 -7.24 -25.57
N PHE A 208 -4.68 -6.33 -25.98
CA PHE A 208 -4.99 -5.34 -27.01
C PHE A 208 -5.21 -5.95 -28.40
N VAL A 209 -4.54 -7.07 -28.69
CA VAL A 209 -4.54 -7.68 -30.03
C VAL A 209 -5.62 -8.77 -30.17
N GLU A 210 -5.86 -9.57 -29.12
CA GLU A 210 -6.61 -10.83 -29.24
C GLU A 210 -7.57 -11.11 -28.06
N LYS A 211 -8.10 -10.08 -27.41
CA LYS A 211 -8.92 -10.15 -26.18
C LYS A 211 -9.97 -11.29 -26.13
N ARG A 212 -10.56 -11.64 -27.29
CA ARG A 212 -11.65 -12.63 -27.38
C ARG A 212 -11.20 -14.03 -27.80
N LYS A 213 -9.92 -14.22 -28.12
CA LYS A 213 -9.42 -15.47 -28.71
C LYS A 213 -8.59 -16.33 -27.77
N ILE A 214 -8.19 -15.81 -26.60
CA ILE A 214 -7.33 -16.55 -25.67
C ILE A 214 -8.17 -17.53 -24.87
N ASP A 215 -7.93 -18.82 -25.04
CA ASP A 215 -8.41 -19.86 -24.13
C ASP A 215 -7.49 -19.94 -22.90
N TYR A 216 -7.87 -19.23 -21.84
CA TYR A 216 -7.07 -19.13 -20.61
C TYR A 216 -6.94 -20.47 -19.88
N THR A 217 -7.94 -21.35 -19.95
CA THR A 217 -7.91 -22.70 -19.34
C THR A 217 -6.87 -23.56 -20.04
N LYS A 218 -6.86 -23.52 -21.34
CA LYS A 218 -5.89 -24.25 -22.16
C LYS A 218 -4.48 -23.69 -21.99
N LEU A 219 -4.34 -22.37 -21.93
CA LEU A 219 -3.06 -21.71 -21.65
C LEU A 219 -2.50 -22.11 -20.27
N GLU A 220 -3.33 -22.08 -19.25
CA GLU A 220 -2.95 -22.49 -17.88
C GLU A 220 -2.41 -23.92 -17.86
N SER A 221 -3.19 -24.87 -18.37
CA SER A 221 -2.80 -26.29 -18.41
C SER A 221 -1.49 -26.47 -19.15
N ARG A 222 -1.33 -25.81 -20.30
CA ARG A 222 -0.12 -25.91 -21.12
C ARG A 222 1.10 -25.29 -20.47
N LEU A 223 0.94 -24.17 -19.76
CA LEU A 223 2.01 -23.55 -18.99
C LEU A 223 2.49 -24.48 -17.88
N ILE A 224 1.57 -25.07 -17.11
CA ILE A 224 1.89 -25.99 -16.03
C ILE A 224 2.64 -27.22 -16.57
N ASP A 225 2.12 -27.87 -17.61
CA ASP A 225 2.74 -29.07 -18.19
C ASP A 225 4.12 -28.76 -18.76
N THR A 226 4.28 -27.63 -19.45
CA THR A 226 5.59 -27.25 -20.02
C THR A 226 6.59 -26.92 -18.91
N LEU A 227 6.15 -26.26 -17.84
CA LEU A 227 7.01 -25.89 -16.71
C LEU A 227 7.44 -27.10 -15.89
N ARG A 228 6.61 -28.13 -15.73
CA ARG A 228 6.99 -29.39 -15.08
C ARG A 228 8.17 -30.06 -15.77
N ASN A 229 8.27 -29.92 -17.09
CA ASN A 229 9.33 -30.49 -17.90
C ASN A 229 10.50 -29.51 -18.17
N THR A 230 10.47 -28.32 -17.60
CA THR A 230 11.48 -27.28 -17.82
C THR A 230 12.17 -26.95 -16.50
N ASN A 231 13.50 -26.81 -16.52
CA ASN A 231 14.21 -26.30 -15.35
C ASN A 231 13.89 -24.81 -15.17
N VAL A 232 13.01 -24.54 -14.22
CA VAL A 232 12.39 -23.22 -14.01
C VAL A 232 13.37 -22.18 -13.46
N ASN A 233 14.50 -22.60 -12.92
CA ASN A 233 15.55 -21.70 -12.42
C ASN A 233 16.38 -21.07 -13.57
N LYS A 234 16.06 -21.36 -14.82
CA LYS A 234 16.71 -20.78 -15.99
C LYS A 234 16.18 -19.40 -16.41
N PHE A 235 15.07 -18.96 -15.85
CA PHE A 235 14.54 -17.61 -16.19
C PHE A 235 15.28 -16.54 -15.39
N ASN A 236 16.05 -15.70 -16.09
CA ASN A 236 16.86 -14.64 -15.47
C ASN A 236 16.08 -13.34 -15.23
N GLY A 237 14.79 -13.30 -15.55
CA GLY A 237 13.95 -12.14 -15.34
C GLY A 237 12.56 -12.24 -15.96
N ARG A 238 11.81 -11.15 -15.84
CA ARG A 238 10.43 -11.04 -16.32
C ARG A 238 10.30 -11.16 -17.84
N ASP A 239 11.28 -10.67 -18.60
CA ASP A 239 11.26 -10.69 -20.05
C ASP A 239 11.49 -12.11 -20.58
N ASP A 240 12.42 -12.87 -20.01
CA ASP A 240 12.63 -14.28 -20.35
C ASP A 240 11.35 -15.10 -20.13
N PHE A 241 10.64 -14.84 -19.04
CA PHE A 241 9.39 -15.55 -18.77
C PHE A 241 8.26 -15.11 -19.71
N ARG A 242 8.19 -13.83 -20.08
CA ARG A 242 7.25 -13.33 -21.08
C ARG A 242 7.45 -14.04 -22.43
N GLU A 243 8.69 -14.17 -22.88
CA GLU A 243 9.02 -14.86 -24.13
C GLU A 243 8.71 -16.37 -24.05
N PHE A 244 8.92 -16.97 -22.88
CA PHE A 244 8.52 -18.36 -22.65
C PHE A 244 7.00 -18.52 -22.78
N VAL A 245 6.20 -17.67 -22.15
CA VAL A 245 4.74 -17.69 -22.27
C VAL A 245 4.30 -17.54 -23.73
N GLU A 246 4.93 -16.63 -24.47
CA GLU A 246 4.67 -16.44 -25.89
C GLU A 246 4.92 -17.72 -26.71
N ARG A 247 6.04 -18.39 -26.46
CA ARG A 247 6.36 -19.67 -27.13
C ARG A 247 5.39 -20.80 -26.78
N VAL A 248 4.89 -20.83 -25.55
CA VAL A 248 3.87 -21.82 -25.13
C VAL A 248 2.55 -21.50 -25.81
N TYR A 249 2.15 -20.23 -25.84
CA TYR A 249 0.91 -19.79 -26.47
C TYR A 249 0.88 -20.03 -27.99
N THR A 250 1.96 -19.73 -28.69
CA THR A 250 2.02 -19.93 -30.17
C THR A 250 1.95 -21.40 -30.61
N LYS A 251 2.07 -22.34 -29.66
CA LYS A 251 1.92 -23.79 -29.90
C LYS A 251 0.55 -24.33 -29.50
N LEU A 252 -0.37 -23.47 -29.05
CA LEU A 252 -1.76 -23.82 -28.73
C LEU A 252 -2.64 -23.86 -29.99
#